data_08886fe9f78828cf0ed97735c00fe442
#
_entry.id   08886fe9f78828cf0ed97735c00fe442
#
_cell.length_a   1.000
_cell.length_b   1.000
_cell.length_c   1.000
_cell.angle_alpha   90.00
_cell.angle_beta   90.00
_cell.angle_gamma   90.00
#
_symmetry.space_group_name_H-M   'P 1'
#
loop_
_entity.id
_entity.type
_entity.pdbx_description
1 polymer ?
#
loop_
_entity_poly.entity_id
_entity_poly.type
_entity_poly.pdbx_seq_one_letter_code
_entity_poly.pdbx_strand_id
1 'polypeptide(L)'
;MTVKNDSIQSTFLFHDYETFGTHPALDRPAQFAALRTDNDFNVIGEPEVFYCKPADDYLPQPGAVLITGITPQEAREKGENEAAFARRIHALFTVPKTCVVGYNNVRFDDEVTRNIFYRNFYDPYAWSWQHDNSRWDLLDVMRACYALRPEGINWPENATACPAFVWNI
;
A
#
# COMPACT_ATOMS: atom_id res chain seq x y z
N MET A 1 -26.57 -16.18 -30.21
CA MET A 1 -25.83 -16.38 -28.95
C MET A 1 -24.82 -15.28 -28.86
N THR A 2 -25.13 -14.24 -28.07
CA THR A 2 -24.23 -13.11 -27.84
C THR A 2 -23.25 -13.57 -26.75
N VAL A 3 -22.00 -13.80 -27.15
CA VAL A 3 -20.90 -14.02 -26.20
C VAL A 3 -20.77 -12.72 -25.42
N LYS A 4 -21.17 -12.72 -24.14
CA LYS A 4 -20.81 -11.65 -23.21
C LYS A 4 -19.29 -11.66 -23.12
N ASN A 5 -18.67 -10.65 -23.69
CA ASN A 5 -17.26 -10.36 -23.50
C ASN A 5 -17.16 -9.87 -22.05
N ASP A 6 -16.88 -10.77 -21.11
CA ASP A 6 -16.53 -10.39 -19.73
C ASP A 6 -15.17 -9.70 -19.77
N SER A 7 -15.18 -8.45 -20.22
CA SER A 7 -14.00 -7.58 -20.13
C SER A 7 -13.72 -7.37 -18.65
N ILE A 8 -12.54 -7.82 -18.20
CA ILE A 8 -12.06 -7.55 -16.83
C ILE A 8 -12.20 -6.04 -16.58
N GLN A 9 -12.99 -5.69 -15.57
CA GLN A 9 -13.25 -4.31 -15.19
C GLN A 9 -12.01 -3.73 -14.49
N SER A 10 -11.70 -2.46 -14.76
CA SER A 10 -10.65 -1.74 -14.04
C SER A 10 -11.04 -1.53 -12.58
N THR A 11 -10.07 -1.60 -11.68
CA THR A 11 -10.29 -1.42 -10.24
C THR A 11 -9.21 -0.54 -9.63
N PHE A 12 -9.52 0.13 -8.52
CA PHE A 12 -8.52 0.73 -7.65
C PHE A 12 -8.24 -0.19 -6.47
N LEU A 13 -6.97 -0.27 -6.08
CA LEU A 13 -6.54 -0.94 -4.85
C LEU A 13 -5.83 0.08 -3.98
N PHE A 14 -6.54 0.61 -3.00
CA PHE A 14 -5.96 1.49 -1.97
C PHE A 14 -5.19 0.63 -0.99
N HIS A 15 -3.98 1.04 -0.62
CA HIS A 15 -3.15 0.28 0.30
C HIS A 15 -2.26 1.16 1.15
N ASP A 16 -1.80 0.58 2.25
CA ASP A 16 -0.86 1.19 3.17
C ASP A 16 -0.05 0.10 3.89
N TYR A 17 1.17 0.45 4.31
CA TYR A 17 2.05 -0.40 5.11
C TYR A 17 2.33 0.21 6.47
N GLU A 18 2.32 -0.62 7.50
CA GLU A 18 3.02 -0.36 8.72
C GLU A 18 4.33 -1.14 8.73
N THR A 19 5.41 -0.50 9.15
CA THR A 19 6.75 -1.08 9.16
C THR A 19 7.40 -0.99 10.53
N PHE A 20 8.37 -1.85 10.79
CA PHE A 20 9.15 -1.86 12.04
C PHE A 20 10.31 -0.86 12.04
N GLY A 21 10.36 0.06 11.09
CA GLY A 21 11.35 1.13 10.99
C GLY A 21 11.07 2.05 9.82
N THR A 22 11.90 3.06 9.63
CA THR A 22 11.66 4.15 8.67
C THR A 22 12.41 4.00 7.35
N HIS A 23 13.25 2.97 7.21
CA HIS A 23 14.08 2.77 6.03
C HIS A 23 13.52 1.63 5.16
N PRO A 24 12.88 1.91 4.01
CA PRO A 24 12.13 0.91 3.25
C PRO A 24 12.97 -0.25 2.70
N ALA A 25 14.29 -0.07 2.54
CA ALA A 25 15.18 -1.12 2.07
C ALA A 25 15.75 -2.01 3.19
N LEU A 26 15.87 -1.49 4.40
CA LEU A 26 16.49 -2.17 5.53
C LEU A 26 15.46 -2.70 6.54
N ASP A 27 14.40 -1.94 6.74
CA ASP A 27 13.37 -2.29 7.71
C ASP A 27 12.35 -3.27 7.11
N ARG A 28 11.67 -3.97 8.00
CA ARG A 28 10.74 -5.04 7.64
C ARG A 28 9.30 -4.58 7.83
N PRO A 29 8.37 -5.10 7.02
CA PRO A 29 6.95 -4.81 7.19
C PRO A 29 6.42 -5.39 8.51
N ALA A 30 5.46 -4.70 9.11
CA ALA A 30 4.71 -5.14 10.27
C ALA A 30 3.27 -5.51 9.91
N GLN A 31 2.62 -4.71 9.08
CA GLN A 31 1.24 -4.90 8.64
C GLN A 31 1.07 -4.37 7.22
N PHE A 32 0.12 -4.94 6.52
CA PHE A 32 -0.40 -4.45 5.25
C PHE A 32 -1.91 -4.33 5.36
N ALA A 33 -2.45 -3.21 4.86
CA ALA A 33 -3.87 -3.00 4.72
C ALA A 33 -4.20 -2.64 3.27
N ALA A 34 -5.32 -3.15 2.74
CA ALA A 34 -5.79 -2.77 1.41
C ALA A 34 -7.32 -2.84 1.30
N LEU A 35 -7.85 -2.01 0.41
CA LEU A 35 -9.25 -1.95 0.03
C LEU A 35 -9.38 -1.84 -1.48
N ARG A 36 -10.17 -2.73 -2.10
CA ARG A 36 -10.43 -2.68 -3.53
C ARG A 36 -11.76 -2.00 -3.83
N THR A 37 -11.78 -1.16 -4.86
CA THR A 37 -13.01 -0.53 -5.35
C THR A 37 -13.15 -0.68 -6.87
N ASP A 38 -14.37 -0.47 -7.36
CA ASP A 38 -14.62 -0.23 -8.78
C ASP A 38 -14.27 1.21 -9.18
N ASN A 39 -14.57 1.59 -10.44
CA ASN A 39 -14.29 2.94 -10.97
C ASN A 39 -15.20 4.03 -10.35
N ASP A 40 -16.30 3.66 -9.73
CA ASP A 40 -17.23 4.56 -9.04
C ASP A 40 -16.94 4.62 -7.54
N PHE A 41 -15.81 4.04 -7.11
CA PHE A 41 -15.36 3.93 -5.71
C PHE A 41 -16.28 3.10 -4.80
N ASN A 42 -17.12 2.23 -5.37
CA ASN A 42 -17.84 1.24 -4.56
C ASN A 42 -16.87 0.13 -4.13
N VAL A 43 -16.92 -0.23 -2.87
CA VAL A 43 -16.05 -1.28 -2.31
C VAL A 43 -16.36 -2.64 -2.95
N ILE A 44 -15.33 -3.36 -3.36
CA ILE A 44 -15.39 -4.71 -3.90
C ILE A 44 -14.73 -5.67 -2.92
N GLY A 45 -15.50 -6.63 -2.39
CA GLY A 45 -15.01 -7.60 -1.42
C GLY A 45 -14.85 -7.02 -0.03
N GLU A 46 -14.04 -7.69 0.78
CA GLU A 46 -13.75 -7.29 2.15
C GLU A 46 -12.39 -6.59 2.22
N PRO A 47 -12.19 -5.66 3.17
CA PRO A 47 -10.88 -5.10 3.45
C PRO A 47 -9.87 -6.19 3.82
N GLU A 48 -8.67 -6.07 3.27
CA GLU A 48 -7.55 -6.95 3.59
C GLU A 48 -6.68 -6.29 4.66
N VAL A 49 -6.52 -6.95 5.81
CA VAL A 49 -5.58 -6.53 6.86
C VAL A 49 -4.86 -7.76 7.38
N PHE A 50 -3.54 -7.76 7.29
CA PHE A 50 -2.73 -8.88 7.77
C PHE A 50 -1.33 -8.45 8.19
N TYR A 51 -0.76 -9.22 9.12
CA TYR A 51 0.53 -8.91 9.75
C TYR A 51 1.66 -9.73 9.13
N CYS A 52 2.86 -9.14 9.15
CA CYS A 52 4.10 -9.82 8.82
C CYS A 52 4.85 -10.15 10.10
N LYS A 53 5.17 -11.42 10.29
CA LYS A 53 6.00 -11.88 11.40
C LYS A 53 7.43 -11.32 11.22
N PRO A 54 8.00 -10.66 12.24
CA PRO A 54 9.40 -10.24 12.17
C PRO A 54 10.33 -11.44 11.94
N ALA A 55 11.30 -11.28 11.06
CA ALA A 55 12.33 -12.28 10.85
C ALA A 55 13.22 -12.41 12.10
N ASP A 56 13.77 -13.61 12.33
CA ASP A 56 14.56 -13.89 13.54
C ASP A 56 15.90 -13.13 13.58
N ASP A 57 16.37 -12.66 12.42
CA ASP A 57 17.59 -11.87 12.25
C ASP A 57 17.35 -10.35 12.18
N TYR A 58 16.13 -9.90 12.49
CA TYR A 58 15.74 -8.49 12.43
C TYR A 58 15.20 -8.01 13.78
N LEU A 59 15.73 -6.86 14.23
CA LEU A 59 15.27 -6.21 15.45
C LEU A 59 14.37 -5.00 15.12
N PRO A 60 13.05 -5.08 15.43
CA PRO A 60 12.13 -3.96 15.28
C PRO A 60 12.57 -2.72 16.06
N GLN A 61 12.41 -1.55 15.45
CA GLN A 61 12.79 -0.27 16.07
C GLN A 61 11.72 0.16 17.08
N PRO A 62 12.08 0.46 18.35
CA PRO A 62 11.12 0.88 19.37
C PRO A 62 10.31 2.12 18.96
N GLY A 63 10.94 3.06 18.25
CA GLY A 63 10.26 4.26 17.75
C GLY A 63 9.13 3.95 16.77
N ALA A 64 9.32 2.99 15.87
CA ALA A 64 8.29 2.54 14.95
C ALA A 64 7.12 1.88 15.70
N VAL A 65 7.42 1.03 16.69
CA VAL A 65 6.40 0.38 17.53
C VAL A 65 5.54 1.40 18.27
N LEU A 66 6.14 2.49 18.76
CA LEU A 66 5.40 3.56 19.44
C LEU A 66 4.48 4.35 18.51
N ILE A 67 4.83 4.46 17.23
CA ILE A 67 4.04 5.18 16.22
C ILE A 67 2.92 4.28 15.70
N THR A 68 3.24 3.06 15.29
CA THR A 68 2.28 2.13 14.67
C THR A 68 1.36 1.44 15.66
N GLY A 69 1.78 1.36 16.94
CA GLY A 69 1.11 0.58 17.97
C GLY A 69 1.27 -0.94 17.84
N ILE A 70 1.95 -1.41 16.79
CA ILE A 70 2.12 -2.85 16.51
C ILE A 70 3.37 -3.35 17.21
N THR A 71 3.19 -4.19 18.22
CA THR A 71 4.31 -4.81 18.92
C THR A 71 4.90 -5.97 18.15
N PRO A 72 6.22 -6.26 18.29
CA PRO A 72 6.83 -7.44 17.71
C PRO A 72 6.18 -8.75 18.15
N GLN A 73 5.68 -8.79 19.39
CA GLN A 73 4.97 -9.93 19.97
C GLN A 73 3.64 -10.17 19.25
N GLU A 74 2.85 -9.11 19.06
CA GLU A 74 1.59 -9.17 18.32
C GLU A 74 1.80 -9.63 16.87
N ALA A 75 2.76 -9.03 16.18
CA ALA A 75 3.09 -9.39 14.81
C ALA A 75 3.65 -10.83 14.71
N ARG A 76 4.34 -11.33 15.74
CA ARG A 76 4.80 -12.73 15.81
C ARG A 76 3.65 -13.70 16.01
N GLU A 77 2.66 -13.33 16.80
CA GLU A 77 1.49 -14.15 17.10
C GLU A 77 0.49 -14.20 15.93
N LYS A 78 0.17 -13.03 15.36
CA LYS A 78 -0.86 -12.89 14.31
C LYS A 78 -0.31 -12.98 12.89
N GLY A 79 0.99 -12.77 12.71
CA GLY A 79 1.62 -12.57 11.41
C GLY A 79 2.01 -13.85 10.70
N GLU A 80 2.03 -13.74 9.38
CA GLU A 80 2.60 -14.73 8.45
C GLU A 80 4.10 -14.47 8.28
N ASN A 81 4.87 -15.49 7.84
CA ASN A 81 6.24 -15.24 7.41
C ASN A 81 6.28 -14.31 6.18
N GLU A 82 7.41 -13.62 5.94
CA GLU A 82 7.52 -12.63 4.86
C GLU A 82 7.21 -13.22 3.48
N ALA A 83 7.49 -14.50 3.23
CA ALA A 83 7.21 -15.12 1.93
C ALA A 83 5.69 -15.31 1.70
N ALA A 84 4.93 -15.69 2.72
CA ALA A 84 3.47 -15.78 2.64
C ALA A 84 2.84 -14.39 2.54
N PHE A 85 3.33 -13.43 3.33
CA PHE A 85 2.95 -12.02 3.28
C PHE A 85 3.18 -11.42 1.89
N ALA A 86 4.36 -11.58 1.31
CA ALA A 86 4.69 -11.13 -0.04
C ALA A 86 3.78 -11.74 -1.10
N ARG A 87 3.49 -13.05 -1.00
CA ARG A 87 2.60 -13.74 -1.93
C ARG A 87 1.18 -13.17 -1.91
N ARG A 88 0.64 -12.83 -0.74
CA ARG A 88 -0.68 -12.21 -0.64
C ARG A 88 -0.70 -10.84 -1.30
N ILE A 89 0.27 -10.00 -1.01
CA ILE A 89 0.38 -8.67 -1.63
C ILE A 89 0.53 -8.79 -3.14
N HIS A 90 1.41 -9.68 -3.60
CA HIS A 90 1.62 -9.91 -5.03
C HIS A 90 0.31 -10.34 -5.72
N ALA A 91 -0.47 -11.24 -5.13
CA ALA A 91 -1.76 -11.65 -5.68
C ALA A 91 -2.76 -10.49 -5.77
N LEU A 92 -2.77 -9.57 -4.80
CA LEU A 92 -3.63 -8.38 -4.82
C LEU A 92 -3.19 -7.38 -5.90
N PHE A 93 -1.89 -7.14 -6.01
CA PHE A 93 -1.32 -6.12 -6.91
C PHE A 93 -1.33 -6.56 -8.38
N THR A 94 -1.25 -7.86 -8.66
CA THR A 94 -1.17 -8.39 -10.03
C THR A 94 -2.52 -8.74 -10.67
N VAL A 95 -3.63 -8.45 -10.00
CA VAL A 95 -4.94 -8.49 -10.66
C VAL A 95 -4.92 -7.55 -11.86
N PRO A 96 -5.28 -8.01 -13.07
CA PRO A 96 -5.24 -7.18 -14.28
C PRO A 96 -6.11 -5.92 -14.16
N LYS A 97 -5.66 -4.82 -14.80
CA LYS A 97 -6.33 -3.52 -14.80
C LYS A 97 -6.53 -2.91 -13.42
N THR A 98 -5.61 -3.20 -12.50
CA THR A 98 -5.58 -2.58 -11.17
C THR A 98 -4.75 -1.30 -11.21
N CYS A 99 -5.33 -0.21 -10.74
CA CYS A 99 -4.60 0.97 -10.33
C CYS A 99 -4.29 0.85 -8.82
N VAL A 100 -3.01 0.65 -8.48
CA VAL A 100 -2.57 0.61 -7.07
C VAL A 100 -2.42 2.04 -6.57
N VAL A 101 -3.07 2.36 -5.46
CA VAL A 101 -3.18 3.72 -4.94
C VAL A 101 -2.72 3.78 -3.50
N GLY A 102 -1.89 4.76 -3.18
CA GLY A 102 -1.47 5.06 -1.82
C GLY A 102 -1.30 6.56 -1.61
N TYR A 103 -0.92 6.96 -0.41
CA TYR A 103 -0.64 8.35 -0.07
C TYR A 103 0.82 8.52 0.31
N ASN A 104 1.59 9.30 -0.45
CA ASN A 104 3.06 9.41 -0.37
C ASN A 104 3.79 8.06 -0.60
N ASN A 105 3.11 7.14 -1.29
CA ASN A 105 3.57 5.76 -1.50
C ASN A 105 4.81 5.65 -2.39
N VAL A 106 4.99 6.54 -3.35
CA VAL A 106 6.16 6.52 -4.27
C VAL A 106 7.49 6.58 -3.50
N ARG A 107 7.52 7.27 -2.37
CA ARG A 107 8.73 7.47 -1.57
C ARG A 107 8.93 6.44 -0.47
N PHE A 108 7.89 5.69 -0.11
CA PHE A 108 7.97 4.74 0.98
C PHE A 108 7.34 3.38 0.63
N ASP A 109 6.03 3.28 0.48
CA ASP A 109 5.31 2.01 0.31
C ASP A 109 5.72 1.25 -0.95
N ASP A 110 5.92 1.97 -2.05
CA ASP A 110 6.42 1.37 -3.30
C ASP A 110 7.83 0.79 -3.11
N GLU A 111 8.69 1.47 -2.35
CA GLU A 111 10.03 0.97 -2.05
C GLU A 111 9.98 -0.22 -1.09
N VAL A 112 9.09 -0.21 -0.09
CA VAL A 112 8.81 -1.37 0.76
C VAL A 112 8.37 -2.56 -0.08
N THR A 113 7.39 -2.34 -0.98
CA THR A 113 6.89 -3.38 -1.91
C THR A 113 8.01 -3.96 -2.78
N ARG A 114 8.84 -3.10 -3.40
CA ARG A 114 9.96 -3.52 -4.24
C ARG A 114 10.95 -4.39 -3.47
N ASN A 115 11.30 -3.98 -2.27
CA ASN A 115 12.23 -4.73 -1.43
C ASN A 115 11.65 -6.06 -0.96
N ILE A 116 10.37 -6.10 -0.58
CA ILE A 116 9.68 -7.35 -0.23
C ILE A 116 9.67 -8.30 -1.43
N PHE A 117 9.27 -7.82 -2.61
CA PHE A 117 9.20 -8.65 -3.81
C PHE A 117 10.58 -9.15 -4.23
N TYR A 118 11.59 -8.28 -4.24
CA TYR A 118 12.97 -8.69 -4.55
C TYR A 118 13.47 -9.80 -3.62
N ARG A 119 13.28 -9.67 -2.31
CA ARG A 119 13.72 -10.67 -1.34
C ARG A 119 12.98 -12.01 -1.48
N ASN A 120 11.76 -11.99 -2.02
CA ASN A 120 10.90 -13.15 -2.18
C ASN A 120 10.82 -13.64 -3.63
N PHE A 121 11.78 -13.25 -4.49
CA PHE A 121 11.95 -13.70 -5.87
C PHE A 121 10.79 -13.34 -6.81
N TYR A 122 10.03 -12.30 -6.53
CA TYR A 122 9.11 -11.67 -7.47
C TYR A 122 9.80 -10.52 -8.21
N ASP A 123 9.31 -10.19 -9.42
CA ASP A 123 9.74 -8.97 -10.11
C ASP A 123 9.30 -7.76 -9.28
N PRO A 124 10.24 -6.88 -8.86
CA PRO A 124 9.92 -5.77 -7.97
C PRO A 124 9.16 -4.62 -8.66
N TYR A 125 9.02 -4.62 -9.98
CA TYR A 125 8.43 -3.50 -10.74
C TYR A 125 7.21 -3.90 -11.57
N ALA A 126 7.09 -5.15 -11.98
CA ALA A 126 6.08 -5.63 -12.93
C ALA A 126 4.64 -5.32 -12.50
N TRP A 127 4.35 -5.36 -11.20
CA TRP A 127 3.03 -5.09 -10.64
C TRP A 127 2.47 -3.70 -11.00
N SER A 128 3.33 -2.72 -11.26
CA SER A 128 2.94 -1.33 -11.51
C SER A 128 2.65 -1.01 -12.99
N TRP A 129 2.85 -1.96 -13.92
CA TRP A 129 2.66 -1.73 -15.35
C TRP A 129 2.21 -2.96 -16.15
N GLN A 130 2.49 -4.19 -15.72
CA GLN A 130 2.02 -5.39 -16.42
C GLN A 130 0.50 -5.52 -16.35
N HIS A 131 -0.09 -6.20 -17.32
CA HIS A 131 -1.53 -6.50 -17.39
C HIS A 131 -2.44 -5.26 -17.33
N ASP A 132 -2.03 -4.16 -17.95
CA ASP A 132 -2.73 -2.87 -17.92
C ASP A 132 -2.85 -2.26 -16.52
N ASN A 133 -1.97 -2.64 -15.60
CA ASN A 133 -1.88 -2.09 -14.27
C ASN A 133 -1.23 -0.70 -14.29
N SER A 134 -1.50 0.07 -13.28
CA SER A 134 -0.92 1.40 -13.04
C SER A 134 -0.80 1.67 -11.55
N ARG A 135 -0.21 2.81 -11.19
CA ARG A 135 -0.11 3.26 -9.80
C ARG A 135 -0.29 4.76 -9.69
N TRP A 136 -0.89 5.20 -8.59
CA TRP A 136 -1.06 6.61 -8.24
C TRP A 136 -0.56 6.90 -6.84
N ASP A 137 0.06 8.07 -6.70
CA ASP A 137 0.36 8.68 -5.40
C ASP A 137 -0.60 9.84 -5.17
N LEU A 138 -1.51 9.69 -4.21
CA LEU A 138 -2.52 10.72 -3.91
C LEU A 138 -1.90 12.00 -3.35
N LEU A 139 -0.72 11.96 -2.75
CA LEU A 139 -0.03 13.19 -2.33
C LEU A 139 0.28 14.09 -3.52
N ASP A 140 0.76 13.52 -4.62
CA ASP A 140 1.08 14.30 -5.82
C ASP A 140 -0.20 14.77 -6.53
N VAL A 141 -1.26 13.97 -6.52
CA VAL A 141 -2.59 14.38 -7.01
C VAL A 141 -3.13 15.56 -6.17
N MET A 142 -3.04 15.49 -4.84
CA MET A 142 -3.48 16.57 -3.95
C MET A 142 -2.67 17.86 -4.17
N ARG A 143 -1.35 17.75 -4.35
CA ARG A 143 -0.49 18.88 -4.69
C ARG A 143 -0.86 19.52 -6.04
N ALA A 144 -1.16 18.69 -7.04
CA ALA A 144 -1.65 19.18 -8.33
C ALA A 144 -3.00 19.87 -8.19
N CYS A 145 -3.93 19.34 -7.41
CA CYS A 145 -5.22 19.99 -7.11
C CYS A 145 -5.01 21.34 -6.41
N TYR A 146 -4.12 21.43 -5.44
CA TYR A 146 -3.80 22.69 -4.77
C TYR A 146 -3.29 23.76 -5.75
N ALA A 147 -2.39 23.37 -6.65
CA ALA A 147 -1.80 24.31 -7.61
C ALA A 147 -2.78 24.75 -8.73
N LEU A 148 -3.64 23.82 -9.18
CA LEU A 148 -4.47 24.03 -10.35
C LEU A 148 -5.93 24.39 -10.03
N ARG A 149 -6.43 23.99 -8.86
CA ARG A 149 -7.81 24.19 -8.39
C ARG A 149 -7.85 24.45 -6.90
N PRO A 150 -7.34 25.61 -6.44
CA PRO A 150 -7.30 25.92 -5.00
C PRO A 150 -8.68 26.18 -4.40
N GLU A 151 -9.70 26.46 -5.25
CA GLU A 151 -11.06 26.74 -4.79
C GLU A 151 -11.84 25.44 -4.54
N GLY A 152 -12.68 25.43 -3.51
CA GLY A 152 -13.57 24.31 -3.18
C GLY A 152 -12.98 23.28 -2.22
N ILE A 153 -11.71 23.41 -1.83
CA ILE A 153 -11.05 22.57 -0.83
C ILE A 153 -10.48 23.49 0.26
N ASN A 154 -10.78 23.20 1.52
CA ASN A 154 -10.14 23.89 2.65
C ASN A 154 -8.73 23.35 2.86
N TRP A 155 -7.74 24.04 2.33
CA TRP A 155 -6.35 23.69 2.48
C TRP A 155 -5.82 24.20 3.84
N PRO A 156 -4.98 23.43 4.55
CA PRO A 156 -4.33 23.91 5.77
C PRO A 156 -3.40 25.10 5.44
N GLU A 157 -3.32 26.07 6.36
CA GLU A 157 -2.52 27.31 6.20
C GLU A 157 -1.02 27.02 5.92
N ASN A 158 -0.51 25.89 6.40
CA ASN A 158 0.85 25.42 6.13
C ASN A 158 0.86 24.32 5.08
N ALA A 159 0.39 24.60 3.88
CA ALA A 159 0.31 23.64 2.76
C ALA A 159 1.65 23.03 2.32
N THR A 160 2.78 23.55 2.79
CA THR A 160 4.10 22.94 2.63
C THR A 160 4.31 21.73 3.55
N ALA A 161 3.59 21.69 4.65
CA ALA A 161 3.46 20.52 5.51
C ALA A 161 2.08 19.92 5.24
N CYS A 162 1.94 19.14 4.17
CA CYS A 162 0.77 18.29 4.03
C CYS A 162 0.73 17.43 5.30
N PRO A 163 -0.28 17.58 6.17
CA PRO A 163 -0.33 16.77 7.38
C PRO A 163 -0.29 15.30 6.93
N ALA A 164 0.51 14.51 7.61
CA ALA A 164 0.36 13.08 7.54
C ALA A 164 -1.11 12.81 7.92
N PHE A 165 -1.93 12.49 6.95
CA PHE A 165 -3.25 11.95 7.23
C PHE A 165 -2.99 10.59 7.85
N VAL A 166 -3.07 10.54 9.17
CA VAL A 166 -3.12 9.27 9.88
C VAL A 166 -4.48 8.70 9.58
N TRP A 167 -4.51 7.70 8.71
CA TRP A 167 -5.69 6.88 8.51
C TRP A 167 -5.92 6.10 9.80
N ASN A 168 -6.85 6.55 10.64
CA ASN A 168 -7.45 5.69 11.65
C ASN A 168 -8.49 4.84 10.92
N ILE A 169 -8.09 3.65 10.49
CA ILE A 169 -9.00 2.58 10.08
C ILE A 169 -9.42 1.78 11.31
#